data_3abe5e3bdbfccd43c86320fca1359814
#
_entry.id   3abe5e3bdbfccd43c86320fca1359814
#
_cell.length_a   1.000
_cell.length_b   1.000
_cell.length_c   1.000
_cell.angle_alpha   90.00
_cell.angle_beta   90.00
_cell.angle_gamma   90.00
#
_symmetry.space_group_name_H-M   'P 1'
#
loop_
_entity.id
_entity.type
_entity.pdbx_description
1 polymer ?
#
loop_
_entity_poly.entity_id
_entity_poly.type
_entity_poly.pdbx_seq_one_letter_code
_entity_poly.pdbx_strand_id
1 'polypeptide(L)'
;MCKVYGYCRISQKKQSIDRQVRNIQAAYPTATIIKEAYTGTKVEGRKEFEKLLALARNGKVKGIIFDSVSRMSRDAASGFALYQELYSLGVELVFLKEPHINTAVYREAADKQLEAVATGDAAADELMKAITDGINRYMMRLAEKQIMIAFQQAEKEVSDLQQRTKEGLQTAVLNGKTLGRPKGKKPLVKKEAPAKEAIKKYSKDFDGSLDDIEVLKLVNVSRNTYYKYKKEIREGLE
;
A
#
# COMPACT_ATOMS: atom_id res chain seq x y z
N MET A 1 24.01 12.90 3.49
CA MET A 1 23.76 11.83 4.49
C MET A 1 22.65 10.92 3.99
N CYS A 2 22.87 9.61 3.93
CA CYS A 2 21.84 8.64 3.59
C CYS A 2 20.81 8.54 4.73
N LYS A 3 19.51 8.58 4.39
CA LYS A 3 18.40 8.55 5.36
C LYS A 3 17.75 7.18 5.42
N VAL A 4 17.13 6.89 6.56
CA VAL A 4 16.25 5.73 6.75
C VAL A 4 14.80 6.18 6.59
N TYR A 5 14.02 5.42 5.81
CA TYR A 5 12.62 5.72 5.52
C TYR A 5 11.70 4.61 6.03
N GLY A 6 10.57 5.01 6.59
CA GLY A 6 9.46 4.11 6.93
C GLY A 6 8.36 4.25 5.88
N TYR A 7 8.06 3.19 5.13
CA TYR A 7 7.03 3.24 4.11
C TYR A 7 5.73 2.60 4.59
N CYS A 8 4.67 3.40 4.58
CA CYS A 8 3.32 3.02 4.99
C CYS A 8 2.34 3.14 3.84
N ARG A 9 1.51 2.09 3.61
CA ARG A 9 0.54 2.06 2.52
C ARG A 9 -0.83 1.56 2.98
N ILE A 10 -1.89 2.23 2.50
CA ILE A 10 -3.29 1.81 2.64
C ILE A 10 -3.94 1.67 1.28
N SER A 11 -5.00 0.84 1.19
CA SER A 11 -5.73 0.65 -0.06
C SER A 11 -6.75 1.76 -0.33
N GLN A 12 -7.30 2.39 0.72
CA GLN A 12 -8.29 3.46 0.61
C GLN A 12 -7.99 4.59 1.59
N LYS A 13 -8.22 5.86 1.18
CA LYS A 13 -8.00 7.04 2.04
C LYS A 13 -8.75 7.02 3.38
N LYS A 14 -9.86 6.26 3.47
CA LYS A 14 -10.65 6.10 4.70
C LYS A 14 -10.03 5.13 5.72
N GLN A 15 -9.06 4.32 5.30
CA GLN A 15 -8.35 3.40 6.21
C GLN A 15 -7.31 4.17 7.02
N SER A 16 -7.19 3.86 8.32
CA SER A 16 -6.14 4.44 9.15
C SER A 16 -4.77 3.82 8.82
N ILE A 17 -3.80 4.69 8.60
CA ILE A 17 -2.40 4.34 8.40
C ILE A 17 -1.60 4.38 9.73
N ASP A 18 -2.23 4.90 10.80
CA ASP A 18 -1.56 5.25 12.05
C ASP A 18 -0.93 4.06 12.76
N ARG A 19 -1.54 2.85 12.63
CA ARG A 19 -0.95 1.63 13.18
C ARG A 19 0.43 1.34 12.56
N GLN A 20 0.56 1.44 11.23
CA GLN A 20 1.84 1.20 10.56
C GLN A 20 2.87 2.25 10.95
N VAL A 21 2.48 3.52 11.00
CA VAL A 21 3.33 4.64 11.44
C VAL A 21 3.85 4.38 12.86
N ARG A 22 2.95 4.07 13.79
CA ARG A 22 3.29 3.80 15.19
C ARG A 22 4.24 2.62 15.34
N ASN A 23 4.00 1.51 14.61
CA ASN A 23 4.87 0.35 14.65
C ASN A 23 6.29 0.67 14.14
N ILE A 24 6.38 1.40 13.03
CA ILE A 24 7.68 1.79 12.46
C ILE A 24 8.40 2.78 13.38
N GLN A 25 7.71 3.80 13.90
CA GLN A 25 8.33 4.79 14.79
C GLN A 25 8.75 4.20 16.14
N ALA A 26 8.03 3.18 16.65
CA ALA A 26 8.44 2.48 17.86
C ALA A 26 9.76 1.71 17.67
N ALA A 27 9.96 1.09 16.51
CA ALA A 27 11.19 0.34 16.21
C ALA A 27 12.33 1.25 15.70
N TYR A 28 12.00 2.30 14.94
CA TYR A 28 12.93 3.22 14.29
C TYR A 28 12.46 4.67 14.44
N PRO A 29 12.69 5.31 15.61
CA PRO A 29 12.19 6.68 15.90
C PRO A 29 12.68 7.75 14.93
N THR A 30 13.86 7.57 14.34
CA THR A 30 14.50 8.53 13.42
C THR A 30 14.09 8.35 11.96
N ALA A 31 13.27 7.33 11.63
CA ALA A 31 12.86 7.05 10.26
C ALA A 31 11.92 8.14 9.72
N THR A 32 12.20 8.64 8.52
CA THR A 32 11.31 9.55 7.80
C THR A 32 10.13 8.78 7.24
N ILE A 33 8.91 9.06 7.71
CA ILE A 33 7.71 8.32 7.31
C ILE A 33 7.17 8.83 5.97
N ILE A 34 7.00 7.91 5.03
CA ILE A 34 6.32 8.12 3.75
C ILE A 34 4.97 7.41 3.80
N LYS A 35 3.89 8.16 3.51
CA LYS A 35 2.50 7.65 3.55
C LYS A 35 1.92 7.65 2.14
N GLU A 36 1.32 6.54 1.74
CA GLU A 36 0.70 6.41 0.43
C GLU A 36 -0.67 5.72 0.49
N ALA A 37 -1.62 6.20 -0.31
CA ALA A 37 -2.92 5.57 -0.51
C ALA A 37 -2.99 5.04 -1.95
N TYR A 38 -2.91 3.72 -2.12
CA TYR A 38 -2.90 3.06 -3.42
C TYR A 38 -3.60 1.70 -3.38
N THR A 39 -4.55 1.48 -4.29
CA THR A 39 -5.40 0.28 -4.33
C THR A 39 -4.88 -0.83 -5.24
N GLY A 40 -3.95 -0.55 -6.13
CA GLY A 40 -3.38 -1.54 -7.08
C GLY A 40 -2.51 -2.60 -6.42
N THR A 41 -2.26 -3.69 -7.15
CA THR A 41 -1.31 -4.74 -6.78
C THR A 41 0.11 -4.43 -7.25
N LYS A 42 0.24 -3.73 -8.37
CA LYS A 42 1.52 -3.36 -9.00
C LYS A 42 2.26 -2.28 -8.21
N VAL A 43 3.56 -2.18 -8.45
CA VAL A 43 4.42 -1.10 -7.91
C VAL A 43 4.21 0.20 -8.70
N GLU A 44 4.01 0.09 -10.00
CA GLU A 44 3.76 1.21 -10.91
C GLU A 44 2.50 2.00 -10.51
N GLY A 45 2.61 3.32 -10.54
CA GLY A 45 1.56 4.24 -10.13
C GLY A 45 1.54 4.58 -8.64
N ARG A 46 2.48 4.03 -7.87
CA ARG A 46 2.74 4.36 -6.46
C ARG A 46 3.73 5.52 -6.38
N LYS A 47 3.23 6.74 -6.61
CA LYS A 47 4.04 7.94 -6.80
C LYS A 47 5.07 8.20 -5.69
N GLU A 48 4.69 8.01 -4.44
CA GLU A 48 5.60 8.24 -3.31
C GLU A 48 6.63 7.11 -3.18
N PHE A 49 6.23 5.89 -3.49
CA PHE A 49 7.16 4.76 -3.52
C PHE A 49 8.15 4.86 -4.68
N GLU A 50 7.69 5.25 -5.87
CA GLU A 50 8.56 5.50 -7.04
C GLU A 50 9.62 6.58 -6.76
N LYS A 51 9.23 7.66 -6.07
CA LYS A 51 10.20 8.68 -5.60
C LYS A 51 11.23 8.09 -4.63
N LEU A 52 10.78 7.23 -3.69
CA LEU A 52 11.67 6.57 -2.74
C LEU A 52 12.66 5.64 -3.47
N LEU A 53 12.18 4.87 -4.47
CA LEU A 53 13.04 4.01 -5.29
C LEU A 53 14.07 4.84 -6.09
N ALA A 54 13.66 5.97 -6.66
CA ALA A 54 14.58 6.87 -7.34
C ALA A 54 15.67 7.42 -6.40
N LEU A 55 15.31 7.74 -5.15
CA LEU A 55 16.29 8.14 -4.13
C LEU A 55 17.24 6.99 -3.76
N ALA A 56 16.74 5.75 -3.70
CA ALA A 56 17.55 4.55 -3.43
C ALA A 56 18.56 4.30 -4.55
N ARG A 57 18.12 4.36 -5.81
CA ARG A 57 18.99 4.23 -6.99
C ARG A 57 20.09 5.32 -7.06
N ASN A 58 19.80 6.50 -6.51
CA ASN A 58 20.76 7.60 -6.40
C ASN A 58 21.64 7.54 -5.14
N GLY A 59 21.64 6.43 -4.39
CA GLY A 59 22.46 6.22 -3.19
C GLY A 59 22.11 7.12 -2.00
N LYS A 60 20.90 7.70 -1.96
CA LYS A 60 20.46 8.62 -0.89
C LYS A 60 19.68 7.92 0.24
N VAL A 61 19.42 6.62 0.12
CA VAL A 61 18.66 5.81 1.06
C VAL A 61 19.59 4.82 1.73
N LYS A 62 19.65 4.83 3.07
CA LYS A 62 20.38 3.84 3.87
C LYS A 62 19.53 2.60 4.09
N GLY A 63 18.23 2.78 4.36
CA GLY A 63 17.32 1.68 4.62
C GLY A 63 15.86 2.06 4.45
N ILE A 64 15.02 1.05 4.20
CA ILE A 64 13.57 1.17 4.08
C ILE A 64 12.91 0.17 5.03
N ILE A 65 12.01 0.67 5.87
CA ILE A 65 11.30 -0.12 6.87
C ILE A 65 9.84 -0.25 6.43
N PHE A 66 9.34 -1.48 6.44
CA PHE A 66 7.97 -1.85 6.14
C PHE A 66 7.30 -2.51 7.35
N ASP A 67 6.03 -2.25 7.58
CA ASP A 67 5.23 -2.98 8.61
C ASP A 67 5.10 -4.47 8.25
N SER A 68 5.02 -4.79 6.94
CA SER A 68 5.00 -6.16 6.41
C SER A 68 5.41 -6.20 4.94
N VAL A 69 5.76 -7.38 4.43
CA VAL A 69 6.10 -7.64 3.02
C VAL A 69 5.04 -7.13 2.06
N SER A 70 3.75 -7.27 2.40
CA SER A 70 2.63 -6.81 1.56
C SER A 70 2.58 -5.28 1.38
N ARG A 71 3.36 -4.50 2.15
CA ARG A 71 3.51 -3.04 1.93
C ARG A 71 4.48 -2.77 0.79
N MET A 72 5.51 -3.58 0.66
CA MET A 72 6.46 -3.48 -0.44
C MET A 72 5.83 -3.96 -1.75
N SER A 73 5.38 -5.20 -1.83
CA SER A 73 4.67 -5.75 -2.99
C SER A 73 3.56 -6.72 -2.58
N ARG A 74 2.57 -6.89 -3.48
CA ARG A 74 1.52 -7.91 -3.41
C ARG A 74 1.65 -8.95 -4.50
N ASP A 75 2.58 -8.77 -5.41
CA ASP A 75 2.99 -9.70 -6.44
C ASP A 75 4.34 -10.28 -6.05
N ALA A 76 4.45 -11.60 -6.00
CA ALA A 76 5.62 -12.28 -5.47
C ALA A 76 6.85 -12.07 -6.34
N ALA A 77 6.70 -12.18 -7.66
CA ALA A 77 7.82 -12.05 -8.59
C ALA A 77 8.38 -10.63 -8.62
N SER A 78 7.50 -9.62 -8.75
CA SER A 78 7.90 -8.20 -8.72
C SER A 78 8.49 -7.80 -7.37
N GLY A 79 7.95 -8.36 -6.28
CA GLY A 79 8.44 -8.11 -4.92
C GLY A 79 9.84 -8.65 -4.71
N PHE A 80 10.09 -9.86 -5.15
CA PHE A 80 11.40 -10.49 -5.05
C PHE A 80 12.45 -9.79 -5.92
N ALA A 81 12.10 -9.45 -7.17
CA ALA A 81 12.99 -8.70 -8.05
C ALA A 81 13.39 -7.33 -7.46
N LEU A 82 12.40 -6.62 -6.89
CA LEU A 82 12.64 -5.35 -6.23
C LEU A 82 13.50 -5.50 -4.95
N TYR A 83 13.30 -6.58 -4.19
CA TYR A 83 14.13 -6.91 -3.04
C TYR A 83 15.60 -7.08 -3.46
N GLN A 84 15.85 -7.89 -4.51
CA GLN A 84 17.21 -8.12 -5.04
C GLN A 84 17.84 -6.82 -5.56
N GLU A 85 17.08 -5.98 -6.27
CA GLU A 85 17.54 -4.67 -6.74
C GLU A 85 18.00 -3.79 -5.57
N LEU A 86 17.15 -3.62 -4.56
CA LEU A 86 17.46 -2.77 -3.41
C LEU A 86 18.61 -3.33 -2.57
N TYR A 87 18.69 -4.66 -2.43
CA TYR A 87 19.80 -5.31 -1.78
C TYR A 87 21.13 -5.06 -2.51
N SER A 88 21.15 -5.18 -3.85
CA SER A 88 22.34 -4.90 -4.67
C SER A 88 22.80 -3.45 -4.59
N LEU A 89 21.87 -2.51 -4.37
CA LEU A 89 22.17 -1.10 -4.12
C LEU A 89 22.66 -0.81 -2.69
N GLY A 90 22.79 -1.84 -1.84
CA GLY A 90 23.23 -1.70 -0.45
C GLY A 90 22.17 -1.10 0.49
N VAL A 91 20.90 -1.04 0.06
CA VAL A 91 19.80 -0.56 0.89
C VAL A 91 19.39 -1.62 1.89
N GLU A 92 19.32 -1.25 3.17
CA GLU A 92 18.83 -2.12 4.24
C GLU A 92 17.29 -2.21 4.19
N LEU A 93 16.74 -3.43 4.02
CA LEU A 93 15.31 -3.68 4.06
C LEU A 93 14.94 -4.34 5.39
N VAL A 94 13.94 -3.77 6.06
CA VAL A 94 13.43 -4.26 7.34
C VAL A 94 11.93 -4.47 7.24
N PHE A 95 11.48 -5.68 7.58
CA PHE A 95 10.08 -6.08 7.64
C PHE A 95 9.73 -6.42 9.09
N LEU A 96 8.91 -5.58 9.73
CA LEU A 96 8.65 -5.71 11.18
C LEU A 96 7.91 -7.00 11.53
N LYS A 97 7.05 -7.51 10.63
CA LYS A 97 6.31 -8.74 10.85
C LYS A 97 7.01 -9.99 10.35
N GLU A 98 7.88 -9.84 9.39
CA GLU A 98 8.66 -10.92 8.79
C GLU A 98 10.17 -10.68 8.95
N PRO A 99 10.71 -10.65 10.20
CA PRO A 99 12.10 -10.27 10.45
C PRO A 99 13.12 -11.25 9.85
N HIS A 100 12.70 -12.48 9.58
CA HIS A 100 13.56 -13.54 9.00
C HIS A 100 13.98 -13.24 7.55
N ILE A 101 13.33 -12.28 6.87
CA ILE A 101 13.71 -11.86 5.52
C ILE A 101 14.35 -10.47 5.47
N ASN A 102 14.70 -9.89 6.60
CA ASN A 102 15.46 -8.64 6.64
C ASN A 102 16.81 -8.82 5.94
N THR A 103 17.26 -7.80 5.21
CA THR A 103 18.55 -7.87 4.50
C THR A 103 19.74 -8.10 5.43
N ALA A 104 19.64 -7.71 6.70
CA ALA A 104 20.66 -8.01 7.70
C ALA A 104 20.84 -9.52 7.90
N VAL A 105 19.75 -10.29 7.99
CA VAL A 105 19.79 -11.76 8.12
C VAL A 105 20.39 -12.40 6.86
N TYR A 106 20.01 -11.91 5.69
CA TYR A 106 20.57 -12.39 4.43
C TYR A 106 22.06 -12.09 4.31
N ARG A 107 22.50 -10.90 4.73
CA ARG A 107 23.92 -10.51 4.75
C ARG A 107 24.70 -11.35 5.75
N GLU A 108 24.16 -11.56 6.94
CA GLU A 108 24.81 -12.42 7.96
C GLU A 108 25.00 -13.87 7.44
N ALA A 109 24.03 -14.41 6.69
CA ALA A 109 24.17 -15.70 6.05
C ALA A 109 25.23 -15.70 4.94
N ALA A 110 25.41 -14.58 4.23
CA ALA A 110 26.46 -14.41 3.23
C ALA A 110 27.86 -14.23 3.87
N ASP A 111 27.94 -13.52 5.00
CA ASP A 111 29.18 -13.25 5.71
C ASP A 111 29.67 -14.50 6.48
N LYS A 112 28.76 -15.39 6.89
CA LYS A 112 29.08 -16.68 7.54
C LYS A 112 29.44 -17.78 6.53
N GLN A 113 30.01 -17.42 5.39
CA GLN A 113 30.52 -18.43 4.47
C GLN A 113 31.58 -19.30 5.13
N LEU A 114 31.44 -20.60 4.89
CA LEU A 114 32.46 -21.55 5.37
C LEU A 114 33.74 -21.34 4.56
N GLU A 115 34.86 -21.30 5.24
CA GLU A 115 36.17 -21.28 4.62
C GLU A 115 36.71 -22.73 4.54
N ALA A 116 37.30 -23.07 3.41
CA ALA A 116 37.93 -24.37 3.25
C ALA A 116 39.20 -24.47 4.15
N VAL A 117 39.29 -25.53 4.90
CA VAL A 117 40.48 -25.79 5.76
C VAL A 117 41.60 -26.35 4.88
N ALA A 118 42.75 -25.73 4.93
CA ALA A 118 43.95 -26.24 4.26
C ALA A 118 44.53 -27.42 5.05
N THR A 119 44.64 -28.59 4.40
CA THR A 119 45.19 -29.82 4.99
C THR A 119 46.67 -30.04 4.67
N GLY A 120 47.18 -29.32 3.64
CA GLY A 120 48.51 -29.48 3.10
C GLY A 120 48.63 -30.56 2.01
N ASP A 121 47.53 -31.28 1.71
CA ASP A 121 47.43 -32.19 0.58
C ASP A 121 46.56 -31.50 -0.52
N ALA A 122 47.15 -31.30 -1.67
CA ALA A 122 46.48 -30.55 -2.77
C ALA A 122 45.16 -31.21 -3.22
N ALA A 123 45.06 -32.53 -3.25
CA ALA A 123 43.85 -33.23 -3.63
C ALA A 123 42.74 -33.12 -2.59
N ALA A 124 43.14 -33.21 -1.30
CA ALA A 124 42.20 -33.00 -0.18
C ALA A 124 41.74 -31.53 -0.10
N ASP A 125 42.60 -30.57 -0.34
CA ASP A 125 42.28 -29.14 -0.31
C ASP A 125 41.32 -28.77 -1.46
N GLU A 126 41.50 -29.33 -2.66
CA GLU A 126 40.58 -29.16 -3.77
C GLU A 126 39.19 -29.72 -3.46
N LEU A 127 39.11 -30.91 -2.89
CA LEU A 127 37.86 -31.53 -2.47
C LEU A 127 37.16 -30.70 -1.39
N MET A 128 37.89 -30.26 -0.36
CA MET A 128 37.34 -29.44 0.73
C MET A 128 36.78 -28.12 0.19
N LYS A 129 37.51 -27.47 -0.70
CA LYS A 129 37.04 -26.26 -1.37
C LYS A 129 35.76 -26.50 -2.17
N ALA A 130 35.68 -27.56 -2.95
CA ALA A 130 34.48 -27.89 -3.75
C ALA A 130 33.25 -28.13 -2.86
N ILE A 131 33.41 -28.85 -1.74
CA ILE A 131 32.35 -29.09 -0.75
C ILE A 131 31.91 -27.77 -0.10
N THR A 132 32.85 -26.97 0.37
CA THR A 132 32.57 -25.68 1.02
C THR A 132 31.86 -24.71 0.12
N ASP A 133 32.32 -24.56 -1.12
CA ASP A 133 31.67 -23.75 -2.15
C ASP A 133 30.25 -24.26 -2.47
N GLY A 134 30.06 -25.59 -2.48
CA GLY A 134 28.76 -26.23 -2.65
C GLY A 134 27.78 -25.88 -1.53
N ILE A 135 28.23 -25.97 -0.28
CA ILE A 135 27.44 -25.64 0.90
C ILE A 135 27.09 -24.14 0.90
N ASN A 136 28.06 -23.26 0.66
CA ASN A 136 27.85 -21.81 0.62
C ASN A 136 26.79 -21.43 -0.45
N ARG A 137 26.87 -21.99 -1.66
CA ARG A 137 25.86 -21.81 -2.70
C ARG A 137 24.49 -22.33 -2.28
N TYR A 138 24.41 -23.46 -1.60
CA TYR A 138 23.15 -23.99 -1.08
C TYR A 138 22.52 -23.07 -0.04
N MET A 139 23.31 -22.55 0.91
CA MET A 139 22.84 -21.62 1.95
C MET A 139 22.26 -20.34 1.35
N MET A 140 22.93 -19.77 0.34
CA MET A 140 22.45 -18.58 -0.35
C MET A 140 21.12 -18.86 -1.09
N ARG A 141 21.00 -19.98 -1.81
CA ARG A 141 19.74 -20.38 -2.47
C ARG A 141 18.61 -20.62 -1.47
N LEU A 142 18.93 -21.15 -0.28
CA LEU A 142 17.93 -21.35 0.78
C LEU A 142 17.39 -20.02 1.29
N ALA A 143 18.27 -19.03 1.52
CA ALA A 143 17.87 -17.69 1.93
C ALA A 143 16.99 -16.99 0.86
N GLU A 144 17.38 -17.07 -0.43
CA GLU A 144 16.57 -16.57 -1.55
C GLU A 144 15.19 -17.23 -1.57
N LYS A 145 15.13 -18.54 -1.38
CA LYS A 145 13.86 -19.29 -1.34
C LYS A 145 12.97 -18.84 -0.18
N GLN A 146 13.53 -18.56 1.00
CA GLN A 146 12.76 -18.05 2.14
C GLN A 146 12.15 -16.68 1.84
N ILE A 147 12.91 -15.77 1.22
CA ILE A 147 12.41 -14.46 0.80
C ILE A 147 11.27 -14.63 -0.21
N MET A 148 11.46 -15.48 -1.22
CA MET A 148 10.41 -15.74 -2.22
C MET A 148 9.14 -16.32 -1.58
N ILE A 149 9.26 -17.26 -0.64
CA ILE A 149 8.12 -17.83 0.09
C ILE A 149 7.35 -16.74 0.85
N ALA A 150 8.04 -15.81 1.50
CA ALA A 150 7.38 -14.73 2.23
C ALA A 150 6.54 -13.83 1.29
N PHE A 151 7.05 -13.51 0.09
CA PHE A 151 6.28 -12.79 -0.92
C PHE A 151 5.10 -13.60 -1.45
N GLN A 152 5.27 -14.91 -1.71
CA GLN A 152 4.20 -15.80 -2.13
C GLN A 152 3.09 -15.91 -1.08
N GLN A 153 3.44 -15.98 0.20
CA GLN A 153 2.47 -15.96 1.29
C GLN A 153 1.67 -14.64 1.32
N ALA A 154 2.35 -13.51 1.17
CA ALA A 154 1.67 -12.21 1.12
C ALA A 154 0.74 -12.07 -0.09
N GLU A 155 1.10 -12.62 -1.24
CA GLU A 155 0.24 -12.67 -2.44
C GLU A 155 -0.97 -13.56 -2.21
N LYS A 156 -0.77 -14.75 -1.62
CA LYS A 156 -1.84 -15.68 -1.29
C LYS A 156 -2.85 -15.07 -0.31
N GLU A 157 -2.41 -14.36 0.73
CA GLU A 157 -3.31 -13.68 1.65
C GLU A 157 -4.26 -12.70 0.92
N VAL A 158 -3.77 -12.00 -0.12
CA VAL A 158 -4.60 -11.08 -0.92
C VAL A 158 -5.63 -11.84 -1.73
N SER A 159 -5.23 -12.94 -2.38
CA SER A 159 -6.14 -13.78 -3.18
C SER A 159 -7.21 -14.44 -2.32
N ASP A 160 -6.84 -14.98 -1.17
CA ASP A 160 -7.75 -15.58 -0.20
C ASP A 160 -8.77 -14.57 0.33
N LEU A 161 -8.33 -13.33 0.62
CA LEU A 161 -9.24 -12.26 1.05
C LEU A 161 -10.24 -11.89 -0.05
N GLN A 162 -9.78 -11.82 -1.31
CA GLN A 162 -10.67 -11.57 -2.45
C GLN A 162 -11.68 -12.69 -2.64
N GLN A 163 -11.23 -13.95 -2.51
CA GLN A 163 -12.11 -15.12 -2.62
C GLN A 163 -13.17 -15.13 -1.52
N ARG A 164 -12.79 -14.96 -0.26
CA ARG A 164 -13.74 -14.87 0.87
C ARG A 164 -14.75 -13.73 0.69
N THR A 165 -14.31 -12.60 0.13
CA THR A 165 -15.21 -11.48 -0.16
C THR A 165 -16.24 -11.85 -1.23
N LYS A 166 -15.82 -12.54 -2.31
CA LYS A 166 -16.73 -13.01 -3.36
C LYS A 166 -17.74 -14.02 -2.81
N GLU A 167 -17.26 -15.00 -2.03
CA GLU A 167 -18.11 -16.01 -1.40
C GLU A 167 -19.11 -15.39 -0.41
N GLY A 168 -18.66 -14.43 0.38
CA GLY A 168 -19.54 -13.68 1.29
C GLY A 168 -20.62 -12.88 0.55
N LEU A 169 -20.29 -12.27 -0.59
CA LEU A 169 -21.27 -11.59 -1.45
C LEU A 169 -22.26 -12.57 -2.07
N GLN A 170 -21.80 -13.72 -2.55
CA GLN A 170 -22.68 -14.78 -3.09
C GLN A 170 -23.64 -15.29 -2.01
N THR A 171 -23.13 -15.58 -0.81
CA THR A 171 -23.95 -16.00 0.34
C THR A 171 -24.99 -14.94 0.71
N ALA A 172 -24.62 -13.66 0.67
CA ALA A 172 -25.57 -12.58 0.92
C ALA A 172 -26.70 -12.54 -0.12
N VAL A 173 -26.40 -12.79 -1.40
CA VAL A 173 -27.42 -12.89 -2.47
C VAL A 173 -28.33 -14.09 -2.25
N LEU A 174 -27.77 -15.26 -1.94
CA LEU A 174 -28.54 -16.48 -1.66
C LEU A 174 -29.49 -16.29 -0.46
N ASN A 175 -29.06 -15.49 0.53
CA ASN A 175 -29.86 -15.09 1.68
C ASN A 175 -30.85 -13.92 1.38
N GLY A 176 -31.11 -13.62 0.11
CA GLY A 176 -32.08 -12.60 -0.32
C GLY A 176 -31.63 -11.14 -0.20
N LYS A 177 -30.34 -10.88 0.11
CA LYS A 177 -29.82 -9.51 0.14
C LYS A 177 -29.51 -9.03 -1.29
N THR A 178 -30.09 -7.90 -1.68
CA THR A 178 -29.73 -7.23 -2.94
C THR A 178 -28.39 -6.55 -2.81
N LEU A 179 -27.44 -6.92 -3.70
CA LEU A 179 -26.12 -6.27 -3.77
C LEU A 179 -26.23 -4.92 -4.50
N GLY A 180 -25.51 -3.96 -3.98
CA GLY A 180 -25.48 -2.62 -4.55
C GLY A 180 -26.59 -1.70 -4.03
N ARG A 181 -26.84 -0.63 -4.77
CA ARG A 181 -27.81 0.39 -4.37
C ARG A 181 -29.24 -0.08 -4.70
N PRO A 182 -30.21 0.01 -3.76
CA PRO A 182 -31.61 -0.29 -4.04
C PRO A 182 -32.11 0.56 -5.21
N LYS A 183 -32.75 -0.09 -6.21
CA LYS A 183 -33.37 0.62 -7.32
C LYS A 183 -34.44 1.59 -6.79
N GLY A 184 -34.45 2.83 -7.29
CA GLY A 184 -35.47 3.83 -6.96
C GLY A 184 -35.19 4.71 -5.73
N LYS A 185 -34.25 4.36 -4.84
CA LYS A 185 -33.90 5.25 -3.72
C LYS A 185 -32.85 6.29 -4.17
N LYS A 186 -33.25 7.57 -4.18
CA LYS A 186 -32.28 8.68 -4.34
C LYS A 186 -31.29 8.66 -3.15
N PRO A 187 -29.98 8.94 -3.33
CA PRO A 187 -29.08 9.08 -2.19
C PRO A 187 -29.53 10.26 -1.35
N LEU A 188 -29.60 10.07 -0.05
CA LEU A 188 -29.65 11.18 0.89
C LEU A 188 -28.33 11.96 0.80
N VAL A 189 -28.36 13.02 0.02
CA VAL A 189 -27.23 13.93 -0.10
C VAL A 189 -27.32 14.88 1.11
N LYS A 190 -26.42 14.70 2.10
CA LYS A 190 -26.39 15.53 3.33
C LYS A 190 -26.43 17.04 3.07
N LYS A 191 -25.99 17.49 1.88
CA LYS A 191 -26.01 18.90 1.46
C LYS A 191 -27.31 19.33 0.74
N GLU A 192 -28.22 18.42 0.44
CA GLU A 192 -29.41 18.72 -0.35
C GLU A 192 -30.42 19.58 0.42
N ALA A 193 -30.82 19.13 1.61
CA ALA A 193 -31.77 19.87 2.44
C ALA A 193 -31.29 21.29 2.79
N PRO A 194 -30.08 21.49 3.38
CA PRO A 194 -29.61 22.84 3.67
C PRO A 194 -29.40 23.70 2.41
N ALA A 195 -29.08 23.07 1.27
CA ALA A 195 -28.95 23.78 0.00
C ALA A 195 -30.30 24.27 -0.52
N LYS A 196 -31.32 23.44 -0.48
CA LYS A 196 -32.70 23.82 -0.90
C LYS A 196 -33.28 24.92 0.00
N GLU A 197 -33.06 24.83 1.32
CA GLU A 197 -33.46 25.89 2.27
C GLU A 197 -32.77 27.22 1.97
N ALA A 198 -31.46 27.20 1.74
CA ALA A 198 -30.73 28.41 1.40
C ALA A 198 -31.19 29.00 0.06
N ILE A 199 -31.50 28.18 -0.96
CA ILE A 199 -32.07 28.65 -2.24
C ILE A 199 -33.44 29.29 -2.04
N LYS A 200 -34.36 28.67 -1.29
CA LYS A 200 -35.67 29.22 -0.94
C LYS A 200 -35.56 30.58 -0.25
N LYS A 201 -34.58 30.72 0.67
CA LYS A 201 -34.44 31.92 1.51
C LYS A 201 -33.80 33.10 0.79
N TYR A 202 -32.83 32.86 -0.08
CA TYR A 202 -31.99 33.93 -0.63
C TYR A 202 -32.18 34.25 -2.11
N SER A 203 -32.72 33.33 -2.92
CA SER A 203 -32.86 33.55 -4.37
C SER A 203 -34.00 34.47 -4.68
N LYS A 204 -33.77 35.43 -5.58
CA LYS A 204 -34.79 36.33 -6.12
C LYS A 204 -36.02 35.62 -6.72
N ASP A 205 -35.86 34.40 -7.19
CA ASP A 205 -36.99 33.61 -7.74
C ASP A 205 -37.96 33.09 -6.65
N PHE A 206 -37.61 33.23 -5.39
CA PHE A 206 -38.36 32.80 -4.21
C PHE A 206 -38.45 33.93 -3.15
N ASP A 207 -38.64 35.18 -3.61
CA ASP A 207 -38.75 36.38 -2.77
C ASP A 207 -37.50 36.75 -1.96
N GLY A 208 -36.34 36.17 -2.31
CA GLY A 208 -35.07 36.56 -1.73
C GLY A 208 -34.43 37.76 -2.43
N SER A 209 -33.26 38.18 -1.93
CA SER A 209 -32.55 39.39 -2.40
C SER A 209 -31.35 39.12 -3.32
N LEU A 210 -30.87 37.85 -3.42
CA LEU A 210 -29.64 37.50 -4.11
C LEU A 210 -29.86 36.92 -5.51
N ASP A 211 -28.92 37.22 -6.41
CA ASP A 211 -28.87 36.64 -7.74
C ASP A 211 -28.36 35.19 -7.72
N ASP A 212 -28.67 34.44 -8.78
CA ASP A 212 -28.27 33.01 -8.91
C ASP A 212 -26.77 32.76 -8.70
N ILE A 213 -25.90 33.70 -9.14
CA ILE A 213 -24.47 33.58 -9.02
C ILE A 213 -24.04 33.71 -7.55
N GLU A 214 -24.67 34.61 -6.81
CA GLU A 214 -24.40 34.86 -5.39
C GLU A 214 -24.89 33.71 -4.52
N VAL A 215 -26.12 33.22 -4.80
CA VAL A 215 -26.68 32.06 -4.09
C VAL A 215 -25.87 30.79 -4.39
N LEU A 216 -25.39 30.61 -5.61
CA LEU A 216 -24.55 29.48 -6.00
C LEU A 216 -23.24 29.44 -5.18
N LYS A 217 -22.60 30.60 -4.97
CA LYS A 217 -21.39 30.71 -4.12
C LYS A 217 -21.70 30.41 -2.66
N LEU A 218 -22.82 30.85 -2.15
CA LEU A 218 -23.26 30.63 -0.77
C LEU A 218 -23.52 29.14 -0.49
N VAL A 219 -24.22 28.46 -1.41
CA VAL A 219 -24.64 27.05 -1.25
C VAL A 219 -23.52 26.07 -1.52
N ASN A 220 -22.46 26.49 -2.20
CA ASN A 220 -21.29 25.67 -2.52
C ASN A 220 -21.62 24.30 -3.15
N VAL A 221 -22.46 24.31 -4.19
CA VAL A 221 -22.80 23.17 -5.03
C VAL A 221 -22.45 23.46 -6.49
N SER A 222 -22.40 22.42 -7.34
CA SER A 222 -22.19 22.64 -8.78
C SER A 222 -23.37 23.38 -9.41
N ARG A 223 -23.11 24.16 -10.48
CA ARG A 223 -24.14 24.91 -11.21
C ARG A 223 -25.30 24.01 -11.64
N ASN A 224 -25.03 22.82 -12.17
CA ASN A 224 -26.06 21.87 -12.57
C ASN A 224 -26.90 21.38 -11.39
N THR A 225 -26.28 21.15 -10.22
CA THR A 225 -26.99 20.75 -9.00
C THR A 225 -27.87 21.89 -8.47
N TYR A 226 -27.40 23.13 -8.55
CA TYR A 226 -28.14 24.32 -8.13
C TYR A 226 -29.46 24.48 -8.96
N TYR A 227 -29.38 24.48 -10.28
CA TYR A 227 -30.54 24.60 -11.13
C TYR A 227 -31.48 23.40 -11.02
N LYS A 228 -30.95 22.20 -10.78
CA LYS A 228 -31.79 21.04 -10.49
C LYS A 228 -32.60 21.24 -9.20
N TYR A 229 -31.97 21.69 -8.12
CA TYR A 229 -32.65 21.96 -6.85
C TYR A 229 -33.66 23.09 -7.00
N LYS A 230 -33.35 24.15 -7.75
CA LYS A 230 -34.22 25.26 -8.03
C LYS A 230 -35.48 24.80 -8.77
N LYS A 231 -35.34 23.89 -9.76
CA LYS A 231 -36.42 23.26 -10.44
C LYS A 231 -37.29 22.38 -9.53
N GLU A 232 -36.68 21.54 -8.73
CA GLU A 232 -37.38 20.67 -7.76
C GLU A 232 -38.20 21.49 -6.74
N ILE A 233 -37.68 22.64 -6.28
CA ILE A 233 -38.38 23.54 -5.38
C ILE A 233 -39.63 24.17 -6.07
N ARG A 234 -39.51 24.59 -7.35
CA ARG A 234 -40.64 25.14 -8.12
C ARG A 234 -41.74 24.11 -8.39
N GLU A 235 -41.37 22.84 -8.58
CA GLU A 235 -42.27 21.73 -8.85
C GLU A 235 -42.87 21.12 -7.58
N GLY A 236 -42.55 21.65 -6.39
CA GLY A 236 -43.04 21.12 -5.11
C GLY A 236 -42.54 19.72 -4.77
N LEU A 237 -41.48 19.25 -5.44
CA LEU A 237 -40.87 17.95 -5.20
C LEU A 237 -39.89 18.06 -4.02
N GLU A 238 -40.38 17.83 -2.78
CA GLU A 238 -39.56 17.74 -1.58
C GLU A 238 -38.80 16.42 -1.48
#